data_024a18dcf2c39a75575f92e00280c1e2
#
_entry.id   024a18dcf2c39a75575f92e00280c1e2
#
_cell.length_a   1.000
_cell.length_b   1.000
_cell.length_c   1.000
_cell.angle_alpha   90.00
_cell.angle_beta   90.00
_cell.angle_gamma   90.00
#
_symmetry.space_group_name_H-M   'P 1'
#
loop_
_entity.id
_entity.type
_entity.pdbx_description
1 polymer ?
#
loop_
_entity_poly.entity_id
_entity_poly.type
_entity_poly.pdbx_seq_one_letter_code
_entity_poly.pdbx_strand_id
1 'polypeptide(L)'
;MKKILWLLLAVFLISCGKNAVSAFADTGNLAEEIYKKSGLDMGGVYRETIDENFAFAFGISSEEFDERVEHAVCFRETVDTKGRALYVFEADEENDALWLAQKIHASYEFAPCDAAEKMTVACSGKFVILFKSDASEVDKAAQIFRTLSGGALRFKKDIVNPG
;
A
#
# COMPACT_ATOMS: atom_id res chain seq x y z
N MET A 1 49.07 -13.62 -7.11
CA MET A 1 48.34 -12.70 -6.26
C MET A 1 47.29 -11.80 -6.96
N LYS A 2 47.27 -11.66 -8.30
CA LYS A 2 46.26 -10.86 -9.04
C LYS A 2 44.89 -11.52 -9.23
N LYS A 3 44.77 -12.83 -9.09
CA LYS A 3 43.50 -13.57 -9.32
C LYS A 3 42.54 -13.58 -8.11
N ILE A 4 43.05 -13.31 -6.91
CA ILE A 4 42.23 -13.30 -5.67
C ILE A 4 41.47 -11.97 -5.52
N LEU A 5 41.99 -10.90 -6.08
CA LEU A 5 41.37 -9.57 -5.99
C LEU A 5 40.05 -9.47 -6.82
N TRP A 6 39.96 -10.25 -7.92
CA TRP A 6 38.75 -10.29 -8.74
C TRP A 6 37.59 -11.07 -8.13
N LEU A 7 37.89 -12.06 -7.28
CA LEU A 7 36.87 -12.87 -6.59
C LEU A 7 36.23 -12.07 -5.44
N LEU A 8 36.96 -11.17 -4.80
CA LEU A 8 36.42 -10.28 -3.77
C LEU A 8 35.52 -9.17 -4.32
N LEU A 9 35.75 -8.73 -5.56
CA LEU A 9 34.92 -7.70 -6.20
C LEU A 9 33.57 -8.26 -6.67
N ALA A 10 33.50 -9.56 -6.99
CA ALA A 10 32.24 -10.21 -7.42
C ALA A 10 31.26 -10.46 -6.25
N VAL A 11 31.75 -10.53 -5.01
CA VAL A 11 30.89 -10.78 -3.85
C VAL A 11 30.17 -9.50 -3.39
N PHE A 12 30.66 -8.31 -3.76
CA PHE A 12 30.01 -7.04 -3.40
C PHE A 12 28.84 -6.63 -4.30
N LEU A 13 28.60 -7.31 -5.43
CA LEU A 13 27.53 -6.99 -6.38
C LEU A 13 26.26 -7.81 -6.19
N ILE A 14 26.18 -8.72 -5.21
CA ILE A 14 25.00 -9.58 -4.96
C ILE A 14 24.13 -9.06 -3.77
N SER A 15 24.48 -7.92 -3.18
CA SER A 15 23.76 -7.39 -2.01
C SER A 15 22.93 -6.14 -2.29
N CYS A 16 22.29 -6.04 -3.46
CA CYS A 16 21.39 -4.92 -3.72
C CYS A 16 20.06 -5.42 -4.31
N GLY A 17 19.22 -6.01 -3.46
CA GLY A 17 17.91 -6.53 -3.85
C GLY A 17 17.00 -6.91 -2.69
N LYS A 18 17.27 -6.41 -1.47
CA LYS A 18 16.26 -6.51 -0.41
C LYS A 18 15.23 -5.42 -0.67
N ASN A 19 14.01 -5.81 -1.03
CA ASN A 19 12.88 -4.91 -1.14
C ASN A 19 12.78 -4.09 0.14
N ALA A 20 12.87 -2.75 0.01
CA ALA A 20 12.87 -1.85 1.17
C ALA A 20 11.59 -1.99 2.01
N VAL A 21 10.48 -2.41 1.37
CA VAL A 21 9.18 -2.65 2.06
C VAL A 21 9.25 -3.86 3.00
N SER A 22 10.10 -4.85 2.75
CA SER A 22 10.29 -5.97 3.69
C SER A 22 10.95 -5.56 5.02
N ALA A 23 11.37 -4.30 5.15
CA ALA A 23 11.92 -3.75 6.38
C ALA A 23 10.84 -3.21 7.34
N PHE A 24 9.58 -3.12 6.92
CA PHE A 24 8.50 -2.71 7.81
C PHE A 24 8.06 -3.89 8.67
N ALA A 25 7.97 -3.64 9.97
CA ALA A 25 7.61 -4.67 10.95
C ALA A 25 6.11 -5.03 10.86
N ASP A 26 5.28 -4.11 10.38
CA ASP A 26 3.84 -4.30 10.24
C ASP A 26 3.17 -3.23 9.34
N THR A 27 1.90 -3.46 9.00
CA THR A 27 1.04 -2.57 8.21
C THR A 27 0.89 -1.17 8.83
N GLY A 28 0.85 -1.08 10.16
CA GLY A 28 0.71 0.18 10.88
C GLY A 28 1.92 1.09 10.70
N ASN A 29 3.11 0.54 10.86
CA ASN A 29 4.36 1.28 10.67
C ASN A 29 4.49 1.80 9.23
N LEU A 30 4.10 1.00 8.23
CA LEU A 30 4.10 1.44 6.84
C LEU A 30 3.12 2.60 6.61
N ALA A 31 1.91 2.51 7.16
CA ALA A 31 0.91 3.56 7.04
C ALA A 31 1.39 4.87 7.69
N GLU A 32 1.93 4.81 8.90
CA GLU A 32 2.48 5.98 9.61
C GLU A 32 3.62 6.65 8.82
N GLU A 33 4.54 5.87 8.24
CA GLU A 33 5.62 6.42 7.42
C GLU A 33 5.11 7.08 6.14
N ILE A 34 4.07 6.55 5.51
CA ILE A 34 3.43 7.18 4.35
C ILE A 34 2.83 8.54 4.75
N TYR A 35 2.03 8.58 5.83
CA TYR A 35 1.45 9.85 6.33
C TYR A 35 2.52 10.86 6.68
N LYS A 36 3.51 10.50 7.50
CA LYS A 36 4.60 11.36 7.94
C LYS A 36 5.38 11.96 6.76
N LYS A 37 5.76 11.12 5.79
CA LYS A 37 6.51 11.57 4.61
C LYS A 37 5.65 12.37 3.63
N SER A 38 4.34 12.13 3.62
CA SER A 38 3.38 12.92 2.86
C SER A 38 3.19 14.33 3.43
N GLY A 39 3.63 14.58 4.67
CA GLY A 39 3.38 15.84 5.37
C GLY A 39 1.92 16.01 5.72
N LEU A 40 1.17 14.91 5.79
CA LEU A 40 -0.22 14.90 6.25
C LEU A 40 -0.24 14.90 7.77
N ASP A 41 -1.20 15.64 8.34
CA ASP A 41 -1.37 15.71 9.78
C ASP A 41 -1.95 14.38 10.30
N MET A 42 -1.28 13.80 11.31
CA MET A 42 -1.78 12.62 12.02
C MET A 42 -2.75 13.01 13.16
N GLY A 43 -2.86 14.29 13.49
CA GLY A 43 -3.81 14.80 14.46
C GLY A 43 -5.24 14.64 13.98
N GLY A 44 -6.02 13.80 14.65
CA GLY A 44 -7.38 13.49 14.23
C GLY A 44 -7.51 12.31 13.26
N VAL A 45 -6.43 11.59 13.00
CA VAL A 45 -6.47 10.29 12.28
C VAL A 45 -6.68 9.17 13.31
N TYR A 46 -7.64 8.30 13.05
CA TYR A 46 -7.80 7.08 13.84
C TYR A 46 -7.42 5.86 13.01
N ARG A 47 -6.88 4.86 13.71
CA ARG A 47 -6.52 3.56 13.15
C ARG A 47 -7.60 2.54 13.46
N GLU A 48 -7.97 1.76 12.46
CA GLU A 48 -8.92 0.66 12.55
C GLU A 48 -8.33 -0.60 11.90
N THR A 49 -8.49 -1.75 12.52
CA THR A 49 -8.18 -3.02 11.89
C THR A 49 -9.28 -3.38 10.91
N ILE A 50 -8.90 -3.79 9.72
CA ILE A 50 -9.83 -4.32 8.72
C ILE A 50 -9.90 -5.82 8.95
N ASP A 51 -11.11 -6.34 9.07
CA ASP A 51 -11.41 -7.75 9.17
C ASP A 51 -12.16 -8.26 7.92
N GLU A 52 -12.45 -9.54 7.91
CA GLU A 52 -13.16 -10.22 6.83
C GLU A 52 -14.56 -9.65 6.57
N ASN A 53 -15.20 -9.06 7.59
CA ASN A 53 -16.53 -8.44 7.43
C ASN A 53 -16.47 -7.11 6.68
N PHE A 54 -15.30 -6.44 6.69
CA PHE A 54 -15.09 -5.19 5.96
C PHE A 54 -14.54 -5.41 4.55
N ALA A 55 -14.05 -6.62 4.25
CA ALA A 55 -13.41 -6.96 2.98
C ALA A 55 -14.32 -6.77 1.75
N PHE A 56 -15.65 -6.94 1.92
CA PHE A 56 -16.62 -6.76 0.84
C PHE A 56 -16.61 -5.33 0.24
N ALA A 57 -16.20 -4.32 1.02
CA ALA A 57 -16.08 -2.95 0.53
C ALA A 57 -15.03 -2.80 -0.58
N PHE A 58 -14.15 -3.78 -0.70
CA PHE A 58 -13.10 -3.86 -1.72
C PHE A 58 -13.39 -4.92 -2.79
N GLY A 59 -14.58 -5.52 -2.77
CA GLY A 59 -14.95 -6.61 -3.68
C GLY A 59 -14.27 -7.94 -3.39
N ILE A 60 -13.86 -8.16 -2.12
CA ILE A 60 -13.19 -9.38 -1.64
C ILE A 60 -14.19 -10.12 -0.75
N SER A 61 -14.35 -11.44 -0.94
CA SER A 61 -15.15 -12.26 -0.03
C SER A 61 -14.41 -12.49 1.29
N SER A 62 -15.15 -12.82 2.37
CA SER A 62 -14.55 -13.17 3.65
C SER A 62 -13.56 -14.34 3.53
N GLU A 63 -13.91 -15.36 2.75
CA GLU A 63 -13.07 -16.53 2.49
C GLU A 63 -11.75 -16.13 1.76
N GLU A 64 -11.85 -15.30 0.70
CA GLU A 64 -10.67 -14.80 -0.01
C GLU A 64 -9.77 -13.94 0.89
N PHE A 65 -10.37 -13.20 1.84
CA PHE A 65 -9.63 -12.39 2.80
C PHE A 65 -8.88 -13.29 3.79
N ASP A 66 -9.56 -14.23 4.41
CA ASP A 66 -8.95 -15.16 5.40
C ASP A 66 -7.84 -16.02 4.79
N GLU A 67 -7.95 -16.37 3.50
CA GLU A 67 -6.94 -17.19 2.82
C GLU A 67 -5.69 -16.42 2.37
N ARG A 68 -5.74 -15.08 2.28
CA ARG A 68 -4.70 -14.32 1.56
C ARG A 68 -4.19 -13.10 2.29
N VAL A 69 -4.85 -12.67 3.36
CA VAL A 69 -4.51 -11.43 4.07
C VAL A 69 -4.11 -11.75 5.50
N GLU A 70 -2.85 -11.53 5.81
CA GLU A 70 -2.32 -11.73 7.16
C GLU A 70 -2.76 -10.60 8.11
N HIS A 71 -2.64 -9.34 7.62
CA HIS A 71 -3.02 -8.14 8.38
C HIS A 71 -3.55 -7.06 7.47
N ALA A 72 -4.53 -6.29 7.97
CA ALA A 72 -5.01 -5.11 7.28
C ALA A 72 -5.40 -4.00 8.26
N VAL A 73 -5.06 -2.76 7.91
CA VAL A 73 -5.39 -1.57 8.70
C VAL A 73 -5.91 -0.45 7.81
N CYS A 74 -6.78 0.36 8.38
CA CYS A 74 -7.27 1.60 7.79
C CYS A 74 -6.87 2.78 8.67
N PHE A 75 -6.41 3.85 8.05
CA PHE A 75 -6.19 5.15 8.66
C PHE A 75 -7.16 6.14 8.02
N ARG A 76 -8.05 6.70 8.82
CA ARG A 76 -9.07 7.67 8.37
C ARG A 76 -9.07 8.90 9.25
N GLU A 77 -9.40 10.04 8.67
CA GLU A 77 -9.58 11.27 9.44
C GLU A 77 -10.91 11.26 10.20
N THR A 78 -10.89 11.79 11.43
CA THR A 78 -12.11 11.94 12.26
C THR A 78 -13.07 12.96 11.67
N VAL A 79 -12.52 14.02 11.04
CA VAL A 79 -13.28 15.04 10.30
C VAL A 79 -12.79 15.01 8.87
N ASP A 80 -13.47 14.24 8.03
CA ASP A 80 -13.08 14.01 6.66
C ASP A 80 -13.82 14.95 5.71
N THR A 81 -13.09 15.91 5.16
CA THR A 81 -13.61 16.85 4.15
C THR A 81 -13.16 16.50 2.73
N LYS A 82 -12.25 15.52 2.58
CA LYS A 82 -11.64 15.15 1.30
C LYS A 82 -11.82 13.68 0.94
N GLY A 83 -12.56 12.92 1.73
CA GLY A 83 -12.67 11.46 1.57
C GLY A 83 -11.34 10.74 1.82
N ARG A 84 -10.44 11.32 2.65
CA ARG A 84 -9.09 10.79 2.84
C ARG A 84 -9.10 9.49 3.66
N ALA A 85 -8.56 8.43 3.05
CA ALA A 85 -8.29 7.19 3.75
C ALA A 85 -7.07 6.47 3.16
N LEU A 86 -6.27 5.87 4.03
CA LEU A 86 -5.18 4.97 3.67
C LEU A 86 -5.49 3.58 4.22
N TYR A 87 -5.56 2.62 3.35
CA TYR A 87 -5.69 1.20 3.68
C TYR A 87 -4.37 0.53 3.36
N VAL A 88 -3.87 -0.29 4.27
CA VAL A 88 -2.66 -1.09 4.08
C VAL A 88 -2.99 -2.53 4.39
N PHE A 89 -2.75 -3.40 3.42
CA PHE A 89 -2.90 -4.85 3.56
C PHE A 89 -1.52 -5.49 3.49
N GLU A 90 -1.29 -6.46 4.35
CA GLU A 90 -0.19 -7.39 4.27
C GLU A 90 -0.77 -8.75 3.87
N ALA A 91 -0.36 -9.24 2.71
CA ALA A 91 -0.78 -10.53 2.20
C ALA A 91 0.17 -11.64 2.70
N ASP A 92 -0.30 -12.87 2.69
CA ASP A 92 0.50 -14.03 3.08
C ASP A 92 1.73 -14.22 2.18
N GLU A 93 1.55 -13.96 0.88
CA GLU A 93 2.61 -14.05 -0.12
C GLU A 93 2.58 -12.87 -1.10
N GLU A 94 3.69 -12.65 -1.83
CA GLU A 94 3.80 -11.58 -2.84
C GLU A 94 2.82 -11.75 -4.00
N ASN A 95 2.45 -12.99 -4.34
CA ASN A 95 1.48 -13.26 -5.40
C ASN A 95 0.06 -12.96 -4.94
N ASP A 96 -0.25 -13.17 -3.66
CA ASP A 96 -1.52 -12.78 -3.07
C ASP A 96 -1.66 -11.26 -3.01
N ALA A 97 -0.57 -10.54 -2.68
CA ALA A 97 -0.56 -9.08 -2.77
C ALA A 97 -0.86 -8.57 -4.18
N LEU A 98 -0.27 -9.18 -5.20
CA LEU A 98 -0.54 -8.80 -6.60
C LEU A 98 -2.00 -9.10 -6.97
N TRP A 99 -2.49 -10.30 -6.63
CA TRP A 99 -3.88 -10.69 -6.87
C TRP A 99 -4.83 -9.71 -6.17
N LEU A 100 -4.60 -9.42 -4.89
CA LEU A 100 -5.39 -8.50 -4.08
C LEU A 100 -5.47 -7.11 -4.71
N ALA A 101 -4.33 -6.54 -5.12
CA ALA A 101 -4.28 -5.24 -5.77
C ALA A 101 -5.08 -5.21 -7.08
N GLN A 102 -4.99 -6.26 -7.89
CA GLN A 102 -5.75 -6.38 -9.14
C GLN A 102 -7.24 -6.54 -8.89
N LYS A 103 -7.64 -7.38 -7.92
CA LYS A 103 -9.02 -7.61 -7.53
C LYS A 103 -9.67 -6.31 -7.04
N ILE A 104 -9.02 -5.62 -6.11
CA ILE A 104 -9.51 -4.34 -5.58
C ILE A 104 -9.67 -3.31 -6.71
N HIS A 105 -8.65 -3.14 -7.55
CA HIS A 105 -8.73 -2.21 -8.67
C HIS A 105 -9.90 -2.50 -9.62
N ALA A 106 -10.22 -3.78 -9.83
CA ALA A 106 -11.31 -4.18 -10.73
C ALA A 106 -12.71 -4.06 -10.11
N SER A 107 -12.79 -4.09 -8.77
CA SER A 107 -14.08 -4.23 -8.07
C SER A 107 -14.46 -2.99 -7.25
N TYR A 108 -13.49 -2.11 -6.91
CA TYR A 108 -13.78 -0.94 -6.07
C TYR A 108 -14.57 0.11 -6.84
N GLU A 109 -15.63 0.58 -6.21
CA GLU A 109 -16.42 1.70 -6.68
C GLU A 109 -16.51 2.77 -5.59
N PHE A 110 -16.40 4.04 -5.98
CA PHE A 110 -16.63 5.15 -5.05
C PHE A 110 -18.11 5.20 -4.65
N ALA A 111 -18.35 5.45 -3.36
CA ALA A 111 -19.70 5.75 -2.91
C ALA A 111 -20.19 7.08 -3.54
N PRO A 112 -21.50 7.23 -3.83
CA PRO A 112 -22.01 8.45 -4.48
C PRO A 112 -21.75 9.75 -3.72
N CYS A 113 -21.46 9.69 -2.42
CA CYS A 113 -21.14 10.84 -1.57
C CYS A 113 -19.66 10.91 -1.16
N ASP A 114 -18.80 10.11 -1.77
CA ASP A 114 -17.37 10.12 -1.45
C ASP A 114 -16.73 11.41 -1.97
N ALA A 115 -16.09 12.16 -1.04
CA ALA A 115 -15.46 13.43 -1.37
C ALA A 115 -14.08 13.27 -2.04
N ALA A 116 -13.51 12.07 -2.04
CA ALA A 116 -12.23 11.83 -2.67
C ALA A 116 -12.32 11.92 -4.21
N GLU A 117 -11.36 12.59 -4.82
CA GLU A 117 -11.27 12.70 -6.28
C GLU A 117 -10.71 11.45 -6.94
N LYS A 118 -9.82 10.76 -6.23
CA LYS A 118 -9.03 9.66 -6.79
C LYS A 118 -8.60 8.68 -5.70
N MET A 119 -8.41 7.43 -6.07
CA MET A 119 -7.72 6.42 -5.27
C MET A 119 -6.60 5.80 -6.09
N THR A 120 -5.43 5.58 -5.47
CA THR A 120 -4.40 4.72 -6.03
C THR A 120 -4.43 3.36 -5.35
N VAL A 121 -4.24 2.31 -6.14
CA VAL A 121 -3.98 0.95 -5.67
C VAL A 121 -2.57 0.59 -6.12
N ALA A 122 -1.70 0.25 -5.18
CA ALA A 122 -0.33 -0.13 -5.49
C ALA A 122 0.14 -1.29 -4.61
N CYS A 123 0.98 -2.18 -5.17
CA CYS A 123 1.60 -3.24 -4.39
C CYS A 123 3.09 -3.37 -4.63
N SER A 124 3.81 -3.80 -3.58
CA SER A 124 5.22 -4.18 -3.61
C SER A 124 5.51 -5.18 -2.49
N GLY A 125 6.24 -6.25 -2.81
CA GLY A 125 6.42 -7.36 -1.89
C GLY A 125 5.05 -7.91 -1.48
N LYS A 126 4.85 -8.12 -0.20
CA LYS A 126 3.60 -8.57 0.41
C LYS A 126 2.59 -7.44 0.69
N PHE A 127 2.97 -6.18 0.52
CA PHE A 127 2.12 -5.04 0.89
C PHE A 127 1.32 -4.49 -0.28
N VAL A 128 0.03 -4.21 0.01
CA VAL A 128 -0.86 -3.46 -0.87
C VAL A 128 -1.30 -2.21 -0.14
N ILE A 129 -1.20 -1.06 -0.81
CA ILE A 129 -1.78 0.18 -0.32
C ILE A 129 -2.92 0.64 -1.22
N LEU A 130 -3.95 1.19 -0.57
CA LEU A 130 -4.98 1.99 -1.21
C LEU A 130 -4.97 3.35 -0.53
N PHE A 131 -4.75 4.39 -1.28
CA PHE A 131 -4.86 5.74 -0.73
C PHE A 131 -5.83 6.56 -1.56
N LYS A 132 -6.87 7.07 -0.93
CA LYS A 132 -7.86 7.95 -1.56
C LYS A 132 -7.85 9.33 -0.90
N SER A 133 -7.97 10.38 -1.71
CA SER A 133 -8.04 11.79 -1.34
C SER A 133 -8.21 12.65 -2.58
N ASP A 134 -7.79 13.94 -2.51
CA ASP A 134 -7.55 14.74 -3.72
C ASP A 134 -6.39 14.17 -4.55
N ALA A 135 -6.39 14.48 -5.84
CA ALA A 135 -5.45 13.86 -6.79
C ALA A 135 -3.98 14.12 -6.43
N SER A 136 -3.66 15.29 -5.88
CA SER A 136 -2.29 15.68 -5.56
C SER A 136 -1.72 14.88 -4.37
N GLU A 137 -2.54 14.65 -3.34
CA GLU A 137 -2.18 13.84 -2.17
C GLU A 137 -2.02 12.37 -2.55
N VAL A 138 -2.90 11.85 -3.41
CA VAL A 138 -2.83 10.48 -3.92
C VAL A 138 -1.53 10.23 -4.68
N ASP A 139 -1.15 11.14 -5.58
CA ASP A 139 0.09 11.01 -6.35
C ASP A 139 1.32 11.06 -5.44
N LYS A 140 1.30 11.92 -4.42
CA LYS A 140 2.36 12.02 -3.43
C LYS A 140 2.50 10.74 -2.59
N ALA A 141 1.39 10.19 -2.09
CA ALA A 141 1.39 8.95 -1.33
C ALA A 141 1.91 7.77 -2.16
N ALA A 142 1.48 7.65 -3.42
CA ALA A 142 1.98 6.63 -4.34
C ALA A 142 3.50 6.74 -4.59
N GLN A 143 4.01 7.97 -4.76
CA GLN A 143 5.45 8.21 -4.93
C GLN A 143 6.24 7.85 -3.67
N ILE A 144 5.70 8.14 -2.49
CA ILE A 144 6.32 7.79 -1.21
C ILE A 144 6.36 6.27 -1.05
N PHE A 145 5.24 5.58 -1.29
CA PHE A 145 5.22 4.13 -1.24
C PHE A 145 6.22 3.50 -2.21
N ARG A 146 6.31 4.02 -3.44
CA ARG A 146 7.33 3.60 -4.41
C ARG A 146 8.75 3.78 -3.86
N THR A 147 9.04 4.91 -3.22
CA THR A 147 10.36 5.20 -2.63
C THR A 147 10.66 4.23 -1.48
N LEU A 148 9.70 4.01 -0.59
CA LEU A 148 9.80 3.06 0.52
C LEU A 148 9.99 1.61 0.03
N SER A 149 9.44 1.28 -1.14
CA SER A 149 9.56 -0.02 -1.80
C SER A 149 10.87 -0.21 -2.59
N GLY A 150 11.84 0.70 -2.44
CA GLY A 150 13.08 0.63 -3.21
C GLY A 150 12.92 0.93 -4.71
N GLY A 151 11.83 1.59 -5.09
CA GLY A 151 11.52 1.98 -6.46
C GLY A 151 10.75 0.95 -7.31
N ALA A 152 10.56 -0.27 -6.80
CA ALA A 152 9.91 -1.36 -7.53
C ALA A 152 8.46 -1.56 -7.06
N LEU A 153 7.50 -1.19 -7.88
CA LEU A 153 6.09 -1.56 -7.69
C LEU A 153 5.73 -2.68 -8.67
N ARG A 154 5.10 -3.74 -8.18
CA ARG A 154 4.57 -4.83 -9.03
C ARG A 154 3.25 -4.45 -9.70
N PHE A 155 2.51 -3.54 -9.07
CA PHE A 155 1.24 -3.01 -9.57
C PHE A 155 1.08 -1.56 -9.10
N LYS A 156 0.56 -0.69 -9.98
CA LYS A 156 0.03 0.63 -9.63
C LYS A 156 -1.04 1.00 -10.66
N LYS A 157 -2.23 1.26 -10.16
CA LYS A 157 -3.35 1.78 -10.95
C LYS A 157 -4.14 2.80 -10.14
N ASP A 158 -4.69 3.76 -10.83
CA ASP A 158 -5.54 4.78 -10.24
C ASP A 158 -7.00 4.54 -10.64
N ILE A 159 -7.92 4.81 -9.70
CA ILE A 159 -9.36 4.82 -9.90
C ILE A 159 -9.80 6.26 -9.68
N VAL A 160 -10.45 6.86 -10.67
CA VAL A 160 -10.95 8.24 -10.62
C VAL A 160 -12.41 8.20 -10.20
N ASN A 161 -12.78 9.06 -9.23
CA ASN A 161 -14.17 9.23 -8.84
C ASN A 161 -14.92 9.93 -9.99
N PRO A 162 -15.99 9.36 -10.49
CA PRO A 162 -16.73 9.96 -11.60
C PRO A 162 -17.55 11.22 -11.20
N GLY A 163 -17.70 11.50 -9.87
CA GLY A 163 -18.49 12.62 -9.33
C GLY A 163 -19.95 12.30 -9.16
#